data_8c764a99a9f267246e2cadaf409a3623
#
_entry.id   8c764a99a9f267246e2cadaf409a3623
#
_cell.length_a   1.000
_cell.length_b   1.000
_cell.length_c   1.000
_cell.angle_alpha   90.00
_cell.angle_beta   90.00
_cell.angle_gamma   90.00
#
_symmetry.space_group_name_H-M   'P 1'
#
loop_
_entity.id
_entity.type
_entity.pdbx_description
1 polymer ?
#
loop_
_entity_poly.entity_id
_entity_poly.type
_entity_poly.pdbx_seq_one_letter_code
_entity_poly.pdbx_strand_id
1 'polypeptide(L)'
;MATLVLGAIGTLVGGPLGGAIGATLGRGLDREIIGNGRREGPRLTELAVSTSSYGQPIPGLYGRVRVPGSVIWASDLAERRETSGGGKGRPKTASYSYSVSLAVALSSRPIERVDRIWADGHLLRGAAGDLKTGGSLRVHRGHADQPPDPLLVAELAARCPAFRGCAYVVFEDLALEDFGNRVPALSFEVIAGSATGVAGEIARTHGFDAVSAPVAELEGYIHDGGSAATTLTHLARLTPLGVQWTPD
;
A
#
# COMPACT_ATOMS: atom_id res chain seq x y z
N MET A 1 -21.89 -19.47 35.36
CA MET A 1 -22.13 -20.82 35.95
C MET A 1 -22.49 -20.74 37.43
N ALA A 2 -21.81 -19.89 38.20
CA ALA A 2 -22.14 -19.71 39.64
C ALA A 2 -23.59 -19.29 39.91
N THR A 3 -24.18 -18.49 39.03
CA THR A 3 -25.62 -18.09 39.12
C THR A 3 -26.58 -19.27 39.15
N LEU A 4 -26.34 -20.31 38.34
CA LEU A 4 -27.20 -21.49 38.29
C LEU A 4 -27.03 -22.39 39.54
N VAL A 5 -25.77 -22.56 39.96
CA VAL A 5 -25.46 -23.41 41.12
C VAL A 5 -25.96 -22.77 42.41
N LEU A 6 -25.67 -21.51 42.65
CA LEU A 6 -26.11 -20.78 43.85
C LEU A 6 -27.62 -20.55 43.85
N GLY A 7 -28.26 -20.36 42.71
CA GLY A 7 -29.70 -20.28 42.58
C GLY A 7 -30.38 -21.60 42.93
N ALA A 8 -29.86 -22.75 42.47
CA ALA A 8 -30.39 -24.09 42.79
C ALA A 8 -30.21 -24.47 44.27
N ILE A 9 -29.04 -24.20 44.85
CA ILE A 9 -28.80 -24.42 46.28
C ILE A 9 -29.68 -23.51 47.14
N GLY A 10 -29.82 -22.25 46.75
CA GLY A 10 -30.68 -21.29 47.45
C GLY A 10 -32.16 -21.69 47.46
N THR A 11 -32.68 -22.27 46.37
CA THR A 11 -34.08 -22.79 46.32
C THR A 11 -34.27 -24.03 47.18
N LEU A 12 -33.25 -24.90 47.26
CA LEU A 12 -33.28 -26.10 48.09
C LEU A 12 -33.33 -25.81 49.60
N VAL A 13 -32.66 -24.75 50.06
CA VAL A 13 -32.49 -24.42 51.49
C VAL A 13 -33.47 -23.33 51.93
N GLY A 14 -33.81 -22.39 51.09
CA GLY A 14 -34.60 -21.19 51.45
C GLY A 14 -35.84 -20.95 50.59
N GLY A 15 -36.29 -21.95 49.81
CA GLY A 15 -37.43 -21.82 48.90
C GLY A 15 -37.26 -20.76 47.82
N PRO A 16 -38.33 -20.19 47.25
CA PRO A 16 -38.27 -19.22 46.17
C PRO A 16 -37.45 -17.95 46.49
N LEU A 17 -37.50 -17.50 47.75
CA LEU A 17 -36.72 -16.34 48.22
C LEU A 17 -35.24 -16.65 48.31
N GLY A 18 -34.84 -17.83 48.78
CA GLY A 18 -33.46 -18.28 48.84
C GLY A 18 -32.88 -18.46 47.43
N GLY A 19 -33.68 -18.93 46.48
CA GLY A 19 -33.29 -19.01 45.06
C GLY A 19 -32.99 -17.64 44.41
N ALA A 20 -33.81 -16.64 44.71
CA ALA A 20 -33.62 -15.27 44.22
C ALA A 20 -32.34 -14.64 44.80
N ILE A 21 -32.07 -14.83 46.09
CA ILE A 21 -30.83 -14.33 46.74
C ILE A 21 -29.61 -15.07 46.20
N GLY A 22 -29.68 -16.42 46.06
CA GLY A 22 -28.59 -17.23 45.50
C GLY A 22 -28.27 -16.86 44.08
N ALA A 23 -29.29 -16.58 43.26
CA ALA A 23 -29.09 -16.14 41.88
C ALA A 23 -28.47 -14.74 41.78
N THR A 24 -28.79 -13.82 42.68
CA THR A 24 -28.19 -12.47 42.70
C THR A 24 -26.72 -12.51 43.12
N LEU A 25 -26.37 -13.29 44.13
CA LEU A 25 -24.99 -13.54 44.55
C LEU A 25 -24.21 -14.27 43.49
N GLY A 26 -24.79 -15.27 42.82
CA GLY A 26 -24.17 -15.98 41.70
C GLY A 26 -23.85 -15.10 40.49
N ARG A 27 -24.74 -14.13 40.18
CA ARG A 27 -24.46 -13.13 39.12
C ARG A 27 -23.27 -12.21 39.45
N GLY A 28 -23.09 -11.89 40.75
CA GLY A 28 -21.91 -11.12 41.20
C GLY A 28 -20.63 -11.90 40.98
N LEU A 29 -20.61 -13.18 41.43
CA LEU A 29 -19.46 -14.07 41.26
C LEU A 29 -19.19 -14.43 39.80
N ASP A 30 -20.23 -14.67 38.99
CA ASP A 30 -20.05 -14.89 37.54
C ASP A 30 -19.45 -13.67 36.83
N ARG A 31 -19.78 -12.44 37.29
CA ARG A 31 -19.14 -11.21 36.76
C ARG A 31 -17.69 -11.07 37.18
N GLU A 32 -17.32 -11.56 38.35
CA GLU A 32 -15.96 -11.44 38.86
C GLU A 32 -15.03 -12.55 38.33
N ILE A 33 -15.55 -13.77 38.14
CA ILE A 33 -14.82 -14.95 37.68
C ILE A 33 -14.75 -15.02 36.14
N ILE A 34 -15.84 -14.66 35.42
CA ILE A 34 -15.90 -14.68 33.97
C ILE A 34 -15.28 -13.39 33.40
N GLY A 35 -15.06 -12.37 34.23
CA GLY A 35 -14.61 -11.06 33.86
C GLY A 35 -15.63 -10.35 32.96
N ASN A 36 -15.61 -9.06 32.90
CA ASN A 36 -16.23 -8.31 31.80
C ASN A 36 -15.51 -8.74 30.54
N GLY A 37 -16.06 -9.68 29.76
CA GLY A 37 -15.46 -10.27 28.59
C GLY A 37 -14.94 -9.16 27.66
N ARG A 38 -13.66 -8.86 27.82
CA ARG A 38 -12.95 -7.96 26.93
C ARG A 38 -12.84 -8.69 25.61
N ARG A 39 -13.66 -8.36 24.66
CA ARG A 39 -13.52 -8.90 23.31
C ARG A 39 -12.35 -8.16 22.66
N GLU A 40 -11.24 -8.84 22.52
CA GLU A 40 -10.13 -8.37 21.72
C GLU A 40 -10.32 -8.85 20.27
N GLY A 41 -10.27 -7.93 19.32
CA GLY A 41 -10.24 -8.25 17.90
C GLY A 41 -8.94 -8.97 17.51
N PRO A 42 -8.88 -9.61 16.34
CA PRO A 42 -7.67 -10.28 15.86
C PRO A 42 -6.51 -9.27 15.75
N ARG A 43 -5.33 -9.68 16.26
CA ARG A 43 -4.09 -8.92 16.18
C ARG A 43 -3.23 -9.45 15.05
N LEU A 44 -2.67 -8.54 14.26
CA LEU A 44 -1.66 -8.87 13.27
C LEU A 44 -0.29 -9.07 13.95
N THR A 45 0.40 -10.14 13.58
CA THR A 45 1.73 -10.47 14.08
C THR A 45 2.83 -10.23 13.04
N GLU A 46 2.49 -10.10 11.76
CA GLU A 46 3.45 -9.94 10.68
C GLU A 46 2.90 -9.10 9.53
N LEU A 47 3.75 -8.25 8.94
CA LEU A 47 3.47 -7.50 7.73
C LEU A 47 3.86 -8.34 6.51
N ALA A 48 2.87 -8.90 5.81
CA ALA A 48 3.10 -9.53 4.52
C ALA A 48 3.13 -8.45 3.42
N VAL A 49 4.32 -8.10 2.92
CA VAL A 49 4.51 -7.23 1.74
C VAL A 49 4.71 -8.12 0.52
N SER A 50 3.68 -8.26 -0.31
CA SER A 50 3.72 -9.22 -1.44
C SER A 50 4.26 -8.64 -2.75
N THR A 51 4.72 -7.39 -2.79
CA THR A 51 5.00 -6.67 -4.05
C THR A 51 6.46 -6.29 -4.29
N SER A 52 7.40 -6.72 -3.44
CA SER A 52 8.81 -6.44 -3.65
C SER A 52 9.57 -7.74 -3.91
N SER A 53 10.02 -7.94 -5.14
CA SER A 53 10.97 -8.98 -5.50
C SER A 53 12.36 -8.37 -5.66
N TYR A 54 13.30 -8.78 -4.80
CA TYR A 54 14.69 -8.37 -4.94
C TYR A 54 15.26 -8.77 -6.31
N GLY A 55 15.93 -7.83 -6.97
CA GLY A 55 16.53 -8.07 -8.29
C GLY A 55 15.62 -7.81 -9.49
N GLN A 56 14.36 -7.41 -9.27
CA GLN A 56 13.52 -6.92 -10.36
C GLN A 56 13.92 -5.49 -10.74
N PRO A 57 14.13 -5.18 -12.03
CA PRO A 57 14.44 -3.83 -12.47
C PRO A 57 13.23 -2.91 -12.26
N ILE A 58 13.49 -1.66 -11.89
CA ILE A 58 12.47 -0.61 -11.92
C ILE A 58 12.31 -0.20 -13.40
N PRO A 59 11.10 -0.30 -13.98
CA PRO A 59 10.91 -0.05 -15.40
C PRO A 59 11.11 1.43 -15.76
N GLY A 60 11.50 1.69 -16.99
CA GLY A 60 11.42 3.01 -17.61
C GLY A 60 10.04 3.22 -18.22
N LEU A 61 9.32 4.29 -17.82
CA LEU A 61 7.96 4.55 -18.28
C LEU A 61 7.94 5.65 -19.36
N TYR A 62 7.07 5.49 -20.34
CA TYR A 62 6.83 6.43 -21.45
C TYR A 62 5.33 6.57 -21.69
N GLY A 63 4.85 7.79 -21.89
CA GLY A 63 3.44 8.05 -22.13
C GLY A 63 2.57 7.76 -20.93
N ARG A 64 1.36 7.28 -21.16
CA ARG A 64 0.38 6.93 -20.14
C ARG A 64 0.34 5.42 -19.93
N VAL A 65 0.72 4.99 -18.74
CA VAL A 65 0.79 3.57 -18.41
C VAL A 65 0.23 3.29 -17.01
N ARG A 66 -0.21 2.05 -16.79
CA ARG A 66 -0.57 1.55 -15.47
C ARG A 66 0.43 0.50 -15.01
N VAL A 67 1.07 0.74 -13.85
CA VAL A 67 2.13 -0.12 -13.30
C VAL A 67 1.86 -0.51 -11.85
N PRO A 68 2.34 -1.67 -11.40
CA PRO A 68 2.15 -2.11 -10.01
C PRO A 68 3.06 -1.38 -9.02
N GLY A 69 4.19 -0.82 -9.45
CA GLY A 69 5.21 -0.25 -8.58
C GLY A 69 5.98 -1.30 -7.76
N SER A 70 7.15 -0.92 -7.26
CA SER A 70 8.02 -1.75 -6.43
C SER A 70 8.22 -1.10 -5.07
N VAL A 71 7.89 -1.79 -3.98
CA VAL A 71 8.13 -1.26 -2.63
C VAL A 71 9.64 -1.21 -2.38
N ILE A 72 10.16 -0.01 -2.12
CA ILE A 72 11.58 0.24 -1.85
C ILE A 72 11.87 0.52 -0.38
N TRP A 73 10.86 0.85 0.39
CA TRP A 73 10.93 1.04 1.83
C TRP A 73 9.54 0.88 2.46
N ALA A 74 9.48 0.37 3.67
CA ALA A 74 8.27 0.33 4.49
C ALA A 74 8.64 0.48 5.98
N SER A 75 7.78 1.15 6.75
CA SER A 75 7.86 1.22 8.20
C SER A 75 7.34 -0.08 8.83
N ASP A 76 7.56 -0.23 10.14
CA ASP A 76 6.78 -1.16 10.93
C ASP A 76 5.30 -0.77 10.94
N LEU A 77 4.42 -1.75 11.24
CA LEU A 77 3.00 -1.50 11.42
C LEU A 77 2.75 -0.64 12.67
N ALA A 78 2.08 0.49 12.50
CA ALA A 78 1.57 1.27 13.61
C ALA A 78 0.20 0.71 14.03
N GLU A 79 0.10 0.20 15.27
CA GLU A 79 -1.14 -0.30 15.87
C GLU A 79 -1.82 0.82 16.65
N ARG A 80 -3.06 1.12 16.31
CA ARG A 80 -3.93 2.00 17.08
C ARG A 80 -5.05 1.20 17.72
N ARG A 81 -5.13 1.27 19.04
CA ARG A 81 -6.18 0.62 19.82
C ARG A 81 -7.29 1.61 20.14
N GLU A 82 -8.51 1.28 19.74
CA GLU A 82 -9.72 2.01 20.12
C GLU A 82 -10.57 1.16 21.06
N THR A 83 -11.06 1.76 22.13
CA THR A 83 -11.93 1.08 23.08
C THR A 83 -13.31 1.73 23.03
N SER A 84 -14.30 0.99 22.56
CA SER A 84 -15.69 1.42 22.50
C SER A 84 -16.55 0.65 23.49
N GLY A 85 -17.60 1.29 24.00
CA GLY A 85 -18.52 0.71 24.98
C GLY A 85 -18.08 0.93 26.44
N GLY A 86 -18.90 0.54 27.41
CA GLY A 86 -18.61 0.73 28.85
C GLY A 86 -19.72 1.43 29.60
N GLY A 87 -20.97 1.41 29.10
CA GLY A 87 -22.15 1.75 29.89
C GLY A 87 -22.49 0.64 30.88
N LYS A 88 -23.29 0.97 31.95
CA LYS A 88 -23.72 0.02 32.97
C LYS A 88 -24.22 -1.30 32.34
N GLY A 89 -23.39 -2.36 32.42
CA GLY A 89 -23.76 -3.70 31.99
C GLY A 89 -23.39 -4.09 30.55
N ARG A 90 -22.66 -3.25 29.80
CA ARG A 90 -22.13 -3.59 28.44
C ARG A 90 -20.65 -3.87 28.50
N PRO A 91 -20.15 -4.95 27.86
CA PRO A 91 -18.72 -5.24 27.79
C PRO A 91 -18.01 -4.16 26.98
N LYS A 92 -16.78 -3.82 27.38
CA LYS A 92 -15.87 -2.99 26.56
C LYS A 92 -15.34 -3.81 25.40
N THR A 93 -15.47 -3.30 24.18
CA THR A 93 -14.88 -3.90 22.99
C THR A 93 -13.64 -3.10 22.61
N ALA A 94 -12.49 -3.75 22.50
CA ALA A 94 -11.29 -3.17 21.94
C ALA A 94 -11.22 -3.55 20.46
N SER A 95 -11.14 -2.57 19.57
CA SER A 95 -10.82 -2.72 18.16
C SER A 95 -9.38 -2.23 17.91
N TYR A 96 -8.71 -2.88 16.98
CA TYR A 96 -7.36 -2.52 16.56
C TYR A 96 -7.41 -2.10 15.10
N SER A 97 -6.90 -0.94 14.79
CA SER A 97 -6.66 -0.46 13.43
C SER A 97 -5.14 -0.35 13.21
N TYR A 98 -4.73 -0.56 11.97
CA TYR A 98 -3.33 -0.56 11.60
C TYR A 98 -3.09 0.44 10.49
N SER A 99 -1.92 1.08 10.52
CA SER A 99 -1.42 1.89 9.42
C SER A 99 0.02 1.52 9.11
N VAL A 100 0.46 1.86 7.91
CA VAL A 100 1.83 1.64 7.45
C VAL A 100 2.27 2.81 6.60
N SER A 101 3.54 3.20 6.72
CA SER A 101 4.16 4.13 5.80
C SER A 101 5.05 3.34 4.84
N LEU A 102 4.96 3.65 3.54
CA LEU A 102 5.73 2.93 2.53
C LEU A 102 6.13 3.83 1.36
N ALA A 103 7.31 3.56 0.80
CA ALA A 103 7.78 4.17 -0.43
C ALA A 103 7.74 3.15 -1.57
N VAL A 104 7.15 3.55 -2.69
CA VAL A 104 6.94 2.68 -3.87
C VAL A 104 7.57 3.33 -5.10
N ALA A 105 8.58 2.68 -5.66
CA ALA A 105 9.20 3.11 -6.91
C ALA A 105 8.30 2.76 -8.10
N LEU A 106 8.18 3.69 -9.04
CA LEU A 106 7.31 3.60 -10.20
C LEU A 106 8.11 3.55 -11.52
N SER A 107 9.17 4.36 -11.61
CA SER A 107 9.93 4.51 -12.86
C SER A 107 11.39 4.80 -12.58
N SER A 108 12.29 4.19 -13.35
CA SER A 108 13.71 4.54 -13.42
C SER A 108 13.98 5.81 -14.23
N ARG A 109 12.94 6.58 -14.57
CA ARG A 109 12.98 7.83 -15.32
C ARG A 109 12.06 8.85 -14.69
N PRO A 110 12.27 10.16 -14.93
CA PRO A 110 11.33 11.18 -14.51
C PRO A 110 9.94 10.99 -15.13
N ILE A 111 8.93 11.35 -14.33
CA ILE A 111 7.52 11.33 -14.73
C ILE A 111 6.90 12.72 -14.60
N GLU A 112 5.79 12.97 -15.29
CA GLU A 112 5.07 14.23 -15.15
C GLU A 112 4.17 14.22 -13.90
N ARG A 113 3.40 13.13 -13.70
CA ARG A 113 2.47 12.98 -12.58
C ARG A 113 1.98 11.56 -12.41
N VAL A 114 1.38 11.32 -11.25
CA VAL A 114 0.58 10.13 -10.95
C VAL A 114 -0.88 10.56 -10.87
N ASP A 115 -1.73 9.97 -11.69
CA ASP A 115 -3.17 10.28 -11.72
C ASP A 115 -3.93 9.37 -10.73
N ARG A 116 -4.48 8.25 -11.19
CA ARG A 116 -5.26 7.35 -10.36
C ARG A 116 -4.39 6.28 -9.72
N ILE A 117 -4.80 5.86 -8.52
CA ILE A 117 -4.16 4.76 -7.79
C ILE A 117 -5.25 3.78 -7.38
N TRP A 118 -4.99 2.49 -7.54
CA TRP A 118 -5.87 1.42 -7.10
C TRP A 118 -5.16 0.56 -6.06
N ALA A 119 -5.95 0.07 -5.11
CA ALA A 119 -5.58 -0.88 -4.09
C ALA A 119 -6.50 -2.10 -4.22
N ASP A 120 -5.95 -3.29 -4.43
CA ASP A 120 -6.71 -4.53 -4.71
C ASP A 120 -7.76 -4.37 -5.83
N GLY A 121 -7.47 -3.53 -6.83
CA GLY A 121 -8.38 -3.22 -7.93
C GLY A 121 -9.42 -2.14 -7.65
N HIS A 122 -9.58 -1.69 -6.40
CA HIS A 122 -10.48 -0.61 -6.02
C HIS A 122 -9.78 0.75 -6.06
N LEU A 123 -10.50 1.79 -6.45
CA LEU A 123 -9.95 3.14 -6.56
C LEU A 123 -9.57 3.68 -5.18
N LEU A 124 -8.27 3.82 -4.94
CA LEU A 124 -7.69 4.39 -3.72
C LEU A 124 -7.52 5.90 -3.80
N ARG A 125 -7.13 6.42 -4.98
CA ARG A 125 -6.96 7.84 -5.25
C ARG A 125 -7.53 8.19 -6.61
N GLY A 126 -8.37 9.22 -6.65
CA GLY A 126 -8.93 9.77 -7.89
C GLY A 126 -7.94 10.62 -8.67
N ALA A 127 -8.29 10.95 -9.93
CA ALA A 127 -7.47 11.83 -10.77
C ALA A 127 -7.36 13.27 -10.21
N ALA A 128 -8.33 13.70 -9.40
CA ALA A 128 -8.29 14.98 -8.70
C ALA A 128 -7.33 15.00 -7.50
N GLY A 129 -6.74 13.87 -7.15
CA GLY A 129 -5.78 13.76 -6.05
C GLY A 129 -6.39 13.38 -4.70
N ASP A 130 -7.69 13.13 -4.66
CA ASP A 130 -8.43 12.72 -3.46
C ASP A 130 -8.07 11.29 -3.03
N LEU A 131 -7.39 11.14 -1.90
CA LEU A 131 -7.14 9.86 -1.26
C LEU A 131 -8.40 9.42 -0.51
N LYS A 132 -8.85 8.18 -0.75
CA LYS A 132 -10.13 7.66 -0.22
C LYS A 132 -10.00 6.90 1.10
N THR A 133 -8.81 6.81 1.64
CA THR A 133 -8.50 6.21 2.94
C THR A 133 -7.66 7.18 3.78
N GLY A 134 -7.49 6.88 5.08
CA GLY A 134 -6.62 7.66 5.96
C GLY A 134 -5.16 7.61 5.54
N GLY A 135 -4.43 8.67 5.87
CA GLY A 135 -3.03 8.85 5.52
C GLY A 135 -2.79 9.99 4.55
N SER A 136 -1.55 10.15 4.12
CA SER A 136 -1.15 11.14 3.12
C SER A 136 -0.30 10.51 2.01
N LEU A 137 -0.22 11.20 0.87
CA LEU A 137 0.55 10.76 -0.29
C LEU A 137 1.43 11.89 -0.81
N ARG A 138 2.71 11.61 -1.00
CA ARG A 138 3.66 12.49 -1.70
C ARG A 138 4.16 11.80 -2.96
N VAL A 139 4.33 12.59 -4.03
CA VAL A 139 4.83 12.12 -5.33
C VAL A 139 6.17 12.77 -5.60
N HIS A 140 7.19 11.95 -5.75
CA HIS A 140 8.53 12.31 -6.17
C HIS A 140 8.72 11.94 -7.63
N ARG A 141 8.93 12.95 -8.48
CA ARG A 141 8.87 12.79 -9.94
C ARG A 141 10.15 12.26 -10.57
N GLY A 142 11.23 12.09 -9.83
CA GLY A 142 12.50 11.58 -10.34
C GLY A 142 13.40 12.61 -11.01
N HIS A 143 13.16 13.91 -10.83
CA HIS A 143 14.03 14.96 -11.40
C HIS A 143 15.43 14.95 -10.77
N ALA A 144 16.41 15.50 -11.52
CA ALA A 144 17.81 15.54 -11.09
C ALA A 144 18.05 16.37 -9.81
N ASP A 145 17.20 17.32 -9.53
CA ASP A 145 17.22 18.20 -8.35
C ASP A 145 16.31 17.73 -7.22
N GLN A 146 15.72 16.53 -7.35
CA GLN A 146 14.78 15.96 -6.38
C GLN A 146 15.40 15.90 -4.99
N PRO A 147 14.74 16.50 -3.97
CA PRO A 147 15.15 16.36 -2.58
C PRO A 147 14.76 14.98 -2.04
N PRO A 148 15.43 14.48 -0.98
CA PRO A 148 14.98 13.30 -0.29
C PRO A 148 13.63 13.55 0.40
N ASP A 149 12.81 12.51 0.56
CA ASP A 149 11.52 12.60 1.25
C ASP A 149 11.73 12.86 2.75
N PRO A 150 10.99 13.78 3.37
CA PRO A 150 11.14 14.13 4.78
C PRO A 150 10.94 12.95 5.75
N LEU A 151 9.97 12.05 5.47
CA LEU A 151 9.75 10.87 6.27
C LEU A 151 10.92 9.90 6.19
N LEU A 152 11.40 9.64 4.97
CA LEU A 152 12.57 8.77 4.77
C LEU A 152 13.84 9.36 5.40
N VAL A 153 13.99 10.69 5.42
CA VAL A 153 15.09 11.35 6.13
C VAL A 153 14.98 11.14 7.64
N ALA A 154 13.79 11.24 8.20
CA ALA A 154 13.56 11.01 9.63
C ALA A 154 13.91 9.56 10.03
N GLU A 155 13.56 8.59 9.19
CA GLU A 155 13.76 7.15 9.47
C GLU A 155 15.19 6.66 9.14
N LEU A 156 15.77 7.09 8.04
CA LEU A 156 17.04 6.60 7.52
C LEU A 156 18.23 7.51 7.86
N ALA A 157 17.97 8.72 8.34
CA ALA A 157 18.97 9.73 8.69
C ALA A 157 19.99 9.99 7.56
N ALA A 158 21.29 9.98 7.85
CA ALA A 158 22.36 10.23 6.88
C ALA A 158 22.43 9.23 5.70
N ARG A 159 21.72 8.10 5.79
CA ARG A 159 21.68 7.06 4.74
C ARG A 159 20.52 7.25 3.77
N CYS A 160 19.68 8.26 3.95
CA CYS A 160 18.53 8.50 3.09
C CYS A 160 18.96 9.00 1.70
N PRO A 161 18.73 8.22 0.62
CA PRO A 161 18.98 8.70 -0.74
C PRO A 161 17.84 9.60 -1.22
N ALA A 162 18.16 10.54 -2.11
CA ALA A 162 17.16 11.38 -2.76
C ALA A 162 16.45 10.65 -3.93
N PHE A 163 16.90 9.46 -4.31
CA PHE A 163 16.38 8.68 -5.44
C PHE A 163 16.26 9.49 -6.74
N ARG A 164 17.26 10.34 -7.02
CA ARG A 164 17.30 11.13 -8.26
C ARG A 164 17.33 10.22 -9.48
N GLY A 165 16.58 10.56 -10.50
CA GLY A 165 16.39 9.71 -11.68
C GLY A 165 15.34 8.60 -11.47
N CYS A 166 14.84 8.41 -10.25
CA CYS A 166 13.78 7.45 -9.95
C CYS A 166 12.51 8.18 -9.47
N ALA A 167 11.41 7.94 -10.15
CA ALA A 167 10.10 8.42 -9.70
C ALA A 167 9.50 7.43 -8.71
N TYR A 168 9.04 7.93 -7.58
CA TYR A 168 8.44 7.13 -6.52
C TYR A 168 7.34 7.90 -5.79
N VAL A 169 6.52 7.20 -5.05
CA VAL A 169 5.52 7.78 -4.15
C VAL A 169 5.78 7.35 -2.72
N VAL A 170 5.41 8.18 -1.77
CA VAL A 170 5.46 7.88 -0.34
C VAL A 170 4.05 7.98 0.21
N PHE A 171 3.55 6.88 0.73
CA PHE A 171 2.38 6.87 1.60
C PHE A 171 2.85 7.04 3.03
N GLU A 172 2.26 7.97 3.74
CA GLU A 172 2.49 8.16 5.17
C GLU A 172 1.21 7.85 5.93
N ASP A 173 1.32 6.93 6.88
CA ASP A 173 0.22 6.43 7.71
C ASP A 173 -0.99 5.91 6.92
N LEU A 174 -0.74 5.18 5.81
CA LEU A 174 -1.79 4.54 5.03
C LEU A 174 -2.63 3.62 5.94
N ALA A 175 -3.90 3.94 6.14
CA ALA A 175 -4.81 3.13 6.92
C ALA A 175 -5.11 1.80 6.21
N LEU A 176 -5.03 0.69 6.95
CA LEU A 176 -5.17 -0.66 6.40
C LEU A 176 -6.52 -1.32 6.73
N GLU A 177 -7.41 -0.63 7.43
CA GLU A 177 -8.70 -1.18 7.87
C GLU A 177 -9.55 -1.68 6.69
N ASP A 178 -9.65 -0.89 5.62
CA ASP A 178 -10.40 -1.23 4.41
C ASP A 178 -9.80 -2.40 3.62
N PHE A 179 -8.55 -2.77 3.91
CA PHE A 179 -7.79 -3.82 3.21
C PHE A 179 -7.59 -5.08 4.08
N GLY A 180 -8.41 -5.26 5.12
CA GLY A 180 -8.28 -6.38 6.04
C GLY A 180 -6.98 -6.35 6.84
N ASN A 181 -6.50 -5.15 7.15
CA ASN A 181 -5.27 -4.89 7.90
C ASN A 181 -3.99 -5.47 7.24
N ARG A 182 -3.92 -5.51 5.92
CA ARG A 182 -2.75 -5.91 5.14
C ARG A 182 -2.40 -4.83 4.13
N VAL A 183 -1.16 -4.82 3.65
CA VAL A 183 -0.77 -3.95 2.53
C VAL A 183 -1.46 -4.46 1.26
N PRO A 184 -2.30 -3.62 0.62
CA PRO A 184 -3.00 -4.01 -0.60
C PRO A 184 -2.03 -4.07 -1.80
N ALA A 185 -2.42 -4.81 -2.84
CA ALA A 185 -1.75 -4.76 -4.12
C ALA A 185 -2.03 -3.41 -4.79
N LEU A 186 -0.99 -2.58 -4.88
CA LEU A 186 -1.09 -1.22 -5.44
C LEU A 186 -0.83 -1.24 -6.95
N SER A 187 -1.56 -0.39 -7.69
CA SER A 187 -1.26 -0.07 -9.07
C SER A 187 -1.53 1.41 -9.36
N PHE A 188 -0.69 1.99 -10.21
CA PHE A 188 -0.58 3.43 -10.41
C PHE A 188 -0.76 3.77 -11.88
N GLU A 189 -1.62 4.72 -12.18
CA GLU A 189 -1.69 5.36 -13.49
C GLU A 189 -0.67 6.49 -13.53
N VAL A 190 0.33 6.33 -14.37
CA VAL A 190 1.47 7.23 -14.47
C VAL A 190 1.48 7.90 -15.83
N ILE A 191 1.71 9.21 -15.83
CA ILE A 191 1.97 9.99 -17.05
C ILE A 191 3.46 10.34 -17.07
N ALA A 192 4.17 9.79 -18.05
CA ALA A 192 5.63 9.90 -18.20
C ALA A 192 6.02 10.55 -19.53
N GLY A 193 5.41 11.70 -19.82
CA GLY A 193 5.61 12.43 -21.05
C GLY A 193 4.95 11.76 -22.26
N SER A 194 5.56 11.89 -23.44
CA SER A 194 5.06 11.31 -24.68
C SER A 194 5.76 9.98 -24.99
N ALA A 195 4.99 9.01 -25.47
CA ALA A 195 5.56 7.75 -25.96
C ALA A 195 5.97 7.80 -27.45
N THR A 196 5.69 8.89 -28.16
CA THR A 196 5.95 9.00 -29.62
C THR A 196 7.42 8.89 -30.00
N GLY A 197 8.32 9.33 -29.15
CA GLY A 197 9.79 9.30 -29.38
C GLY A 197 10.51 8.12 -28.70
N VAL A 198 9.77 7.13 -28.15
CA VAL A 198 10.33 6.08 -27.29
C VAL A 198 11.47 5.28 -27.96
N ALA A 199 11.34 4.95 -29.24
CA ALA A 199 12.36 4.19 -29.97
C ALA A 199 13.68 4.94 -30.04
N GLY A 200 13.65 6.22 -30.43
CA GLY A 200 14.87 7.05 -30.49
C GLY A 200 15.46 7.35 -29.14
N GLU A 201 14.63 7.47 -28.11
CA GLU A 201 15.13 7.69 -26.75
C GLU A 201 15.82 6.45 -26.17
N ILE A 202 15.24 5.27 -26.39
CA ILE A 202 15.88 4.00 -26.01
C ILE A 202 17.21 3.81 -26.77
N ALA A 203 17.22 4.05 -28.08
CA ALA A 203 18.45 3.97 -28.86
C ALA A 203 19.53 4.89 -28.29
N ARG A 204 19.22 6.14 -28.00
CA ARG A 204 20.17 7.11 -27.41
C ARG A 204 20.66 6.69 -26.02
N THR A 205 19.79 6.11 -25.21
CA THR A 205 20.17 5.59 -23.88
C THR A 205 21.21 4.46 -23.97
N HIS A 206 21.26 3.76 -25.12
CA HIS A 206 22.23 2.72 -25.39
C HIS A 206 23.42 3.21 -26.26
N GLY A 207 23.58 4.52 -26.44
CA GLY A 207 24.71 5.12 -27.15
C GLY A 207 24.56 5.13 -28.67
N PHE A 208 23.37 4.96 -29.21
CA PHE A 208 23.10 5.06 -30.63
C PHE A 208 22.58 6.46 -31.01
N ASP A 209 23.14 7.07 -32.06
CA ASP A 209 22.55 8.22 -32.70
C ASP A 209 21.34 7.77 -33.51
N ALA A 210 20.15 8.08 -33.06
CA ALA A 210 18.94 7.67 -33.74
C ALA A 210 18.05 8.84 -34.11
N VAL A 211 17.70 8.92 -35.38
CA VAL A 211 16.58 9.72 -35.86
C VAL A 211 15.37 8.79 -35.91
N SER A 212 14.44 8.98 -34.99
CA SER A 212 13.23 8.15 -34.95
C SER A 212 12.03 8.91 -35.51
N ALA A 213 11.30 8.26 -36.42
CA ALA A 213 9.99 8.73 -36.77
C ALA A 213 9.06 8.58 -35.55
N PRO A 214 8.12 9.51 -35.31
CA PRO A 214 7.19 9.39 -34.21
C PRO A 214 6.32 8.15 -34.39
N VAL A 215 6.17 7.39 -33.31
CA VAL A 215 5.25 6.26 -33.23
C VAL A 215 3.86 6.80 -32.92
N ALA A 216 3.08 7.10 -33.94
CA ALA A 216 1.89 7.95 -33.85
C ALA A 216 0.74 7.37 -33.03
N GLU A 217 0.72 6.06 -32.74
CA GLU A 217 -0.42 5.39 -32.10
C GLU A 217 -0.06 4.82 -30.70
N LEU A 218 1.12 5.08 -30.17
CA LEU A 218 1.55 4.53 -28.89
C LEU A 218 1.17 5.49 -27.75
N GLU A 219 0.14 5.14 -26.98
CA GLU A 219 -0.26 5.92 -25.80
C GLU A 219 0.73 5.77 -24.65
N GLY A 220 1.33 4.60 -24.49
CA GLY A 220 2.30 4.32 -23.45
C GLY A 220 3.15 3.09 -23.72
N TYR A 221 4.33 3.07 -23.12
CA TYR A 221 5.29 1.97 -23.21
C TYR A 221 6.01 1.76 -21.88
N ILE A 222 6.20 0.50 -21.52
CA ILE A 222 6.95 0.08 -20.33
C ILE A 222 8.22 -0.61 -20.79
N HIS A 223 9.38 -0.06 -20.40
CA HIS A 223 10.68 -0.62 -20.70
C HIS A 223 11.25 -1.29 -19.44
N ASP A 224 11.24 -2.60 -19.40
CA ASP A 224 11.71 -3.38 -18.23
C ASP A 224 13.24 -3.58 -18.22
N GLY A 225 13.98 -2.86 -19.06
CA GLY A 225 15.41 -3.04 -19.27
C GLY A 225 15.71 -4.04 -20.38
N GLY A 226 16.98 -4.39 -20.52
CA GLY A 226 17.45 -5.30 -21.54
C GLY A 226 18.23 -4.61 -22.67
N SER A 227 18.57 -5.35 -23.74
CA SER A 227 19.33 -4.78 -24.85
C SER A 227 18.47 -3.89 -25.74
N ALA A 228 19.10 -2.87 -26.32
CA ALA A 228 18.44 -2.02 -27.34
C ALA A 228 17.82 -2.84 -28.47
N ALA A 229 18.54 -3.87 -28.94
CA ALA A 229 18.08 -4.75 -30.02
C ALA A 229 16.75 -5.46 -29.66
N THR A 230 16.64 -6.02 -28.45
CA THR A 230 15.41 -6.68 -27.98
C THR A 230 14.25 -5.70 -27.92
N THR A 231 14.47 -4.53 -27.35
CA THR A 231 13.45 -3.49 -27.18
C THR A 231 13.00 -2.92 -28.51
N LEU A 232 13.93 -2.60 -29.41
CA LEU A 232 13.60 -2.11 -30.76
C LEU A 232 12.88 -3.17 -31.59
N THR A 233 13.22 -4.45 -31.43
CA THR A 233 12.49 -5.56 -32.07
C THR A 233 11.05 -5.64 -31.57
N HIS A 234 10.80 -5.46 -30.29
CA HIS A 234 9.44 -5.42 -29.76
C HIS A 234 8.65 -4.23 -30.29
N LEU A 235 9.26 -3.05 -30.30
CA LEU A 235 8.63 -1.85 -30.86
C LEU A 235 8.34 -1.99 -32.36
N ALA A 236 9.25 -2.60 -33.14
CA ALA A 236 9.07 -2.86 -34.56
C ALA A 236 7.89 -3.81 -34.88
N ARG A 237 7.47 -4.63 -33.92
CA ARG A 237 6.26 -5.46 -34.05
C ARG A 237 4.98 -4.69 -33.86
N LEU A 238 5.03 -3.59 -33.10
CA LEU A 238 3.89 -2.73 -32.83
C LEU A 238 3.71 -1.64 -33.89
N THR A 239 4.84 -1.25 -34.54
CA THR A 239 4.89 -0.15 -35.49
C THR A 239 5.88 -0.47 -36.58
N PRO A 240 5.67 -0.01 -37.84
CA PRO A 240 6.65 -0.23 -38.92
C PRO A 240 7.89 0.64 -38.68
N LEU A 241 8.82 0.14 -37.87
CA LEU A 241 10.12 0.73 -37.64
C LEU A 241 11.12 0.14 -38.64
N GLY A 242 11.71 0.95 -39.48
CA GLY A 242 12.90 0.61 -40.27
C GLY A 242 14.15 0.93 -39.46
N VAL A 243 14.98 -0.07 -39.16
CA VAL A 243 16.33 0.17 -38.60
C VAL A 243 17.30 0.21 -39.74
N GLN A 244 17.88 1.37 -40.01
CA GLN A 244 18.91 1.57 -41.02
C GLN A 244 20.23 1.79 -40.28
N TRP A 245 21.21 0.90 -40.51
CA TRP A 245 22.54 1.08 -39.99
C TRP A 245 23.33 1.95 -40.99
N THR A 246 23.79 3.12 -40.56
CA THR A 246 24.78 3.89 -41.27
C THR A 246 26.13 3.60 -40.62
N PRO A 247 27.08 2.92 -41.29
CA PRO A 247 28.43 2.85 -40.79
C PRO A 247 29.06 4.26 -40.84
N ASP A 248 29.78 4.63 -39.79
CA ASP A 248 30.64 5.83 -39.76
C ASP A 248 31.75 5.78 -40.81
#